data_cccd50bd7ff24fe9fef753fab374340f
#
_entry.id   cccd50bd7ff24fe9fef753fab374340f
#
_cell.length_a   1.000
_cell.length_b   1.000
_cell.length_c   1.000
_cell.angle_alpha   90.00
_cell.angle_beta   90.00
_cell.angle_gamma   90.00
#
_symmetry.space_group_name_H-M   'P 1'
#
loop_
_entity.id
_entity.type
_entity.pdbx_description
1 polymer ?
#
loop_
_entity_poly.entity_id
_entity_poly.type
_entity_poly.pdbx_seq_one_letter_code
_entity_poly.pdbx_strand_id
1 'polypeptide(L)'
;MLYLLGLALATGFAVAIAALGGSLGQGRAVAAALEATARQPEAGGRLFTLMILGLAFIESLTIYALVISFVLSGKLPPAADVLKAIGGG
;
A
#
# COMPACT_ATOMS: atom_id res chain seq x y z
N MET A 1 -1.39 -9.56 25.40
CA MET A 1 -1.48 -10.40 24.18
C MET A 1 -2.35 -9.81 23.09
N LEU A 2 -3.54 -9.32 23.44
CA LEU A 2 -4.41 -8.68 22.44
C LEU A 2 -3.74 -7.48 21.76
N TYR A 3 -3.02 -6.67 22.53
CA TYR A 3 -2.28 -5.55 21.97
C TYR A 3 -1.23 -6.02 20.95
N LEU A 4 -0.46 -7.05 21.27
CA LEU A 4 0.57 -7.58 20.37
C LEU A 4 -0.05 -8.19 19.11
N LEU A 5 -1.17 -8.89 19.25
CA LEU A 5 -1.88 -9.45 18.11
C LEU A 5 -2.40 -8.33 17.20
N GLY A 6 -3.03 -7.32 17.78
CA GLY A 6 -3.52 -6.18 17.02
C GLY A 6 -2.39 -5.43 16.31
N LEU A 7 -1.27 -5.24 17.00
CA LEU A 7 -0.10 -4.57 16.43
C LEU A 7 0.50 -5.38 15.28
N ALA A 8 0.62 -6.70 15.44
CA ALA A 8 1.15 -7.56 14.38
C ALA A 8 0.24 -7.56 13.14
N LEU A 9 -1.08 -7.66 13.35
CA LEU A 9 -2.04 -7.62 12.26
C LEU A 9 -2.02 -6.27 11.55
N ALA A 10 -1.97 -5.17 12.30
CA ALA A 10 -1.89 -3.83 11.72
C ALA A 10 -0.61 -3.67 10.89
N THR A 11 0.52 -4.12 11.41
CA THR A 11 1.80 -4.06 10.72
C THR A 11 1.77 -4.83 9.40
N GLY A 12 1.20 -6.04 9.41
CA GLY A 12 1.15 -6.88 8.23
C GLY A 12 0.10 -6.46 7.22
N PHE A 13 -1.06 -6.00 7.68
CA PHE A 13 -2.17 -5.71 6.78
C PHE A 13 -2.23 -4.28 6.28
N ALA A 14 -1.61 -3.31 6.97
CA ALA A 14 -1.71 -1.90 6.58
C ALA A 14 -1.24 -1.68 5.14
N VAL A 15 0.00 -2.07 4.82
CA VAL A 15 0.54 -1.91 3.48
C VAL A 15 -0.10 -2.88 2.49
N ALA A 16 -0.48 -4.09 2.94
CA ALA A 16 -1.12 -5.07 2.08
C ALA A 16 -2.47 -4.56 1.56
N ILE A 17 -3.31 -4.01 2.44
CA ILE A 17 -4.60 -3.46 2.05
C ILE A 17 -4.43 -2.21 1.18
N ALA A 18 -3.49 -1.34 1.54
CA ALA A 18 -3.19 -0.16 0.75
C ALA A 18 -2.68 -0.52 -0.65
N ALA A 19 -1.83 -1.55 -0.75
CA ALA A 19 -1.32 -2.03 -2.03
C ALA A 19 -2.43 -2.63 -2.89
N LEU A 20 -3.37 -3.36 -2.28
CA LEU A 20 -4.51 -3.90 -2.99
C LEU A 20 -5.36 -2.77 -3.58
N GLY A 21 -5.73 -1.78 -2.77
CA GLY A 21 -6.50 -0.63 -3.23
C GLY A 21 -5.75 0.19 -4.27
N GLY A 22 -4.46 0.44 -4.01
CA GLY A 22 -3.61 1.20 -4.92
C GLY A 22 -3.45 0.51 -6.27
N SER A 23 -3.19 -0.79 -6.29
CA SER A 23 -3.02 -1.53 -7.55
C SER A 23 -4.30 -1.58 -8.36
N LEU A 24 -5.45 -1.73 -7.71
CA LEU A 24 -6.75 -1.68 -8.40
C LEU A 24 -7.00 -0.31 -9.00
N GLY A 25 -6.72 0.76 -8.25
CA GLY A 25 -6.86 2.13 -8.73
C GLY A 25 -5.90 2.42 -9.89
N GLN A 26 -4.65 2.01 -9.77
CA GLN A 26 -3.65 2.18 -10.83
C GLN A 26 -4.05 1.41 -12.09
N GLY A 27 -4.52 0.18 -11.94
CA GLY A 27 -4.99 -0.62 -13.06
C GLY A 27 -6.14 0.04 -13.79
N ARG A 28 -7.11 0.59 -13.07
CA ARG A 28 -8.23 1.33 -13.66
C ARG A 28 -7.76 2.60 -14.37
N ALA A 29 -6.83 3.33 -13.77
CA ALA A 29 -6.30 4.55 -14.36
C ALA A 29 -5.59 4.26 -15.68
N VAL A 30 -4.76 3.21 -15.70
CA VAL A 30 -4.04 2.80 -16.91
C VAL A 30 -5.01 2.35 -17.99
N ALA A 31 -5.97 1.51 -17.65
CA ALA A 31 -6.98 1.03 -18.59
C ALA A 31 -7.78 2.19 -19.20
N ALA A 32 -8.20 3.14 -18.36
CA ALA A 32 -8.95 4.31 -18.83
C ALA A 32 -8.11 5.19 -19.75
N ALA A 33 -6.82 5.39 -19.42
CA ALA A 33 -5.92 6.19 -20.22
C ALA A 33 -5.66 5.55 -21.59
N LEU A 34 -5.46 4.23 -21.62
CA LEU A 34 -5.26 3.50 -22.87
C LEU A 34 -6.50 3.55 -23.77
N GLU A 35 -7.68 3.36 -23.18
CA GLU A 35 -8.94 3.46 -23.91
C GLU A 35 -9.15 4.85 -24.49
N ALA A 36 -8.91 5.88 -23.67
CA ALA A 36 -9.07 7.27 -24.13
C ALA A 36 -8.07 7.60 -25.23
N THR A 37 -6.83 7.11 -25.13
CA THR A 37 -5.80 7.30 -26.17
C THR A 37 -6.21 6.60 -27.48
N ALA A 38 -6.80 5.42 -27.38
CA ALA A 38 -7.28 4.71 -28.55
C ALA A 38 -8.40 5.48 -29.28
N ARG A 39 -9.25 6.19 -28.53
CA ARG A 39 -10.32 7.01 -29.10
C ARG A 39 -9.82 8.35 -29.62
N GLN A 40 -8.83 8.93 -28.97
CA GLN A 40 -8.27 10.25 -29.30
C GLN A 40 -6.75 10.18 -29.31
N PRO A 41 -6.13 9.58 -30.34
CA PRO A 41 -4.67 9.44 -30.38
C PRO A 41 -3.92 10.76 -30.28
N GLU A 42 -4.50 11.84 -30.76
CA GLU A 42 -3.91 13.18 -30.72
C GLU A 42 -3.77 13.71 -29.27
N ALA A 43 -4.55 13.18 -28.34
CA ALA A 43 -4.48 13.55 -26.92
C ALA A 43 -3.55 12.64 -26.13
N GLY A 44 -2.86 11.68 -26.76
CA GLY A 44 -2.07 10.66 -26.08
C GLY A 44 -1.01 11.20 -25.13
N GLY A 45 -0.30 12.25 -25.54
CA GLY A 45 0.73 12.87 -24.70
C GLY A 45 0.16 13.50 -23.42
N ARG A 46 -0.98 14.18 -23.55
CA ARG A 46 -1.66 14.80 -22.42
C ARG A 46 -2.24 13.74 -21.49
N LEU A 47 -2.85 12.71 -22.04
CA LEU A 47 -3.41 11.61 -21.29
C LEU A 47 -2.32 10.86 -20.52
N PHE A 48 -1.16 10.65 -21.14
CA PHE A 48 -0.02 10.03 -20.48
C PHE A 48 0.44 10.84 -19.29
N THR A 49 0.57 12.16 -19.43
CA THR A 49 0.99 13.05 -18.35
C THR A 49 0.01 13.01 -17.18
N LEU A 50 -1.30 13.10 -17.47
CA LEU A 50 -2.33 13.03 -16.43
C LEU A 50 -2.35 11.67 -15.75
N MET A 51 -2.14 10.59 -16.50
CA MET A 51 -2.05 9.25 -15.96
C MET A 51 -0.89 9.13 -14.97
N ILE A 52 0.30 9.60 -15.34
CA ILE A 52 1.49 9.54 -14.49
C ILE A 52 1.25 10.33 -13.20
N LEU A 53 0.65 11.51 -13.28
CA LEU A 53 0.31 12.29 -12.10
C LEU A 53 -0.65 11.52 -11.17
N GLY A 54 -1.70 10.94 -11.75
CA GLY A 54 -2.65 10.15 -10.98
C GLY A 54 -2.02 8.93 -10.34
N LEU A 55 -1.19 8.22 -11.08
CA LEU A 55 -0.46 7.06 -10.55
C LEU A 55 0.48 7.45 -9.41
N ALA A 56 1.15 8.60 -9.52
CA ALA A 56 2.02 9.09 -8.46
C ALA A 56 1.25 9.38 -7.16
N PHE A 57 0.08 10.00 -7.26
CA PHE A 57 -0.78 10.24 -6.09
C PHE A 57 -1.28 8.94 -5.48
N ILE A 58 -1.67 7.98 -6.29
CA ILE A 58 -2.12 6.67 -5.80
C ILE A 58 -0.97 5.97 -5.08
N GLU A 59 0.22 5.98 -5.69
CA GLU A 59 1.41 5.35 -5.11
C GLU A 59 1.79 5.98 -3.77
N SER A 60 1.64 7.31 -3.64
CA SER A 60 1.98 7.99 -2.39
C SER A 60 1.12 7.51 -1.22
N LEU A 61 -0.13 7.13 -1.45
CA LEU A 61 -0.99 6.57 -0.41
C LEU A 61 -0.45 5.23 0.08
N THR A 62 0.03 4.39 -0.82
CA THR A 62 0.64 3.10 -0.46
C THR A 62 1.96 3.34 0.30
N ILE A 63 2.74 4.33 -0.10
CA ILE A 63 3.99 4.69 0.58
C ILE A 63 3.69 5.16 2.01
N TYR A 64 2.66 5.96 2.23
CA TYR A 64 2.26 6.35 3.59
C TYR A 64 1.93 5.12 4.44
N ALA A 65 1.19 4.17 3.90
CA ALA A 65 0.87 2.94 4.62
C ALA A 65 2.14 2.12 4.91
N LEU A 66 3.08 2.08 3.97
CA LEU A 66 4.37 1.41 4.16
C LEU A 66 5.15 2.02 5.31
N VAL A 67 5.22 3.36 5.37
CA VAL A 67 5.91 4.06 6.46
C VAL A 67 5.24 3.75 7.80
N ILE A 68 3.91 3.77 7.86
CA ILE A 68 3.19 3.42 9.07
C ILE A 68 3.47 1.98 9.48
N SER A 69 3.51 1.04 8.52
CA SER A 69 3.85 -0.35 8.81
C SER A 69 5.25 -0.49 9.41
N PHE A 70 6.23 0.25 8.90
CA PHE A 70 7.57 0.26 9.48
C PHE A 70 7.59 0.82 10.90
N VAL A 71 6.86 1.90 11.15
CA VAL A 71 6.77 2.49 12.49
C VAL A 71 6.15 1.48 13.45
N LEU A 72 5.07 0.83 13.06
CA LEU A 72 4.41 -0.17 13.90
C LEU A 72 5.29 -1.40 14.10
N SER A 73 6.01 -1.82 13.07
CA SER A 73 6.95 -2.95 13.16
C SER A 73 8.01 -2.71 14.21
N GLY A 74 8.49 -1.47 14.33
CA GLY A 74 9.47 -1.10 15.34
C GLY A 74 8.97 -1.22 16.78
N LYS A 75 7.65 -1.30 16.97
CA LYS A 75 7.05 -1.49 18.31
C LYS A 75 6.82 -2.94 18.66
N LEU A 76 7.01 -3.86 17.72
CA LEU A 76 6.88 -5.29 17.99
C LEU A 76 8.14 -5.77 18.71
N PRO A 77 7.98 -6.52 19.82
CA PRO A 77 9.13 -7.11 20.49
C PRO A 77 9.71 -8.27 19.67
N PRO A 78 10.99 -8.62 19.89
CA PRO A 78 11.56 -9.80 19.23
C PRO A 78 10.75 -11.05 19.53
N ALA A 79 10.71 -11.98 18.59
CA ALA A 79 9.95 -13.22 18.74
C ALA A 79 10.39 -14.02 19.98
N ALA A 80 11.69 -14.01 20.29
CA ALA A 80 12.21 -14.70 21.46
C ALA A 80 11.61 -14.17 22.76
N ASP A 81 11.46 -12.84 22.86
CA ASP A 81 10.86 -12.22 24.05
C ASP A 81 9.38 -12.55 24.18
N VAL A 82 8.66 -12.56 23.07
CA VAL A 82 7.24 -12.93 23.04
C VAL A 82 7.07 -14.39 23.46
N LEU A 83 7.91 -15.28 22.94
CA LEU A 83 7.87 -16.70 23.29
C LEU A 83 8.13 -16.92 24.78
N LYS A 84 9.07 -16.20 25.37
CA LYS A 84 9.34 -16.26 26.81
C LYS A 84 8.12 -15.81 27.61
N ALA A 85 7.48 -14.72 27.19
CA ALA A 85 6.31 -14.20 27.90
C ALA A 85 5.14 -15.18 27.84
N ILE A 86 4.94 -15.86 26.70
CA ILE A 86 3.86 -16.84 26.51
C ILE A 86 4.20 -18.15 27.22
N GLY A 87 5.43 -18.60 27.06
CA GLY A 87 5.86 -19.88 27.58
C GLY A 87 6.09 -19.93 29.08
N GLY A 88 6.01 -18.79 29.78
CA GLY A 88 6.17 -18.73 31.23
C GLY A 88 7.59 -19.06 31.72
N GLY A 89 8.52 -19.07 30.76
CA GLY A 89 9.88 -19.47 31.11
C GLY A 89 10.85 -18.35 31.13
#